data_f6447ab85f3d32f6dbbf777a3260552d
#
_entry.id   f6447ab85f3d32f6dbbf777a3260552d
#
_cell.length_a   1.000
_cell.length_b   1.000
_cell.length_c   1.000
_cell.angle_alpha   90.00
_cell.angle_beta   90.00
_cell.angle_gamma   90.00
#
_symmetry.space_group_name_H-M   'P 1'
#
loop_
_entity.id
_entity.type
_entity.pdbx_description
1 polymer ?
#
loop_
_entity_poly.entity_id
_entity_poly.type
_entity_poly.pdbx_seq_one_letter_code
_entity_poly.pdbx_strand_id
1 'polypeptide(L)'
;MRTWVKYEEALEAANGIVADNSNKTQAEVDAAKDALKAAKEALVKAPVDPQLDKSKLQAAVDAAKAKDENAYTTASYNAMEKVLAEAEELLTNGKDQAAIDAKAKDLNDAVAALVERGNTDALKALIAEYKAEGLKEADYTTDSWKAYTDALTAAEKVVKDNSNLDQAAVDAAKKALEDAHTALVKVEQINKEALKAAIDAAKAADANLYTTDSYKAMKTVLSDAEKVLK
;
A
#
# COMPACT_ATOMS: atom_id res chain seq x y z
N MET A 1 7.05 13.30 -53.02
CA MET A 1 8.06 14.18 -53.63
C MET A 1 7.93 14.31 -55.18
N ARG A 2 7.77 13.19 -55.92
CA ARG A 2 7.76 13.26 -57.41
C ARG A 2 6.56 14.02 -58.02
N THR A 3 5.37 14.03 -57.40
CA THR A 3 4.18 14.72 -57.91
C THR A 3 4.23 16.24 -57.76
N TRP A 4 4.81 16.72 -56.64
CA TRP A 4 5.01 18.16 -56.43
C TRP A 4 6.02 18.76 -57.40
N VAL A 5 7.16 18.08 -57.63
CA VAL A 5 8.19 18.51 -58.60
C VAL A 5 7.60 18.65 -60.00
N LYS A 6 6.80 17.68 -60.46
CA LYS A 6 6.12 17.75 -61.77
C LYS A 6 5.15 18.92 -61.88
N TYR A 7 4.47 19.25 -60.77
CA TYR A 7 3.59 20.43 -60.73
C TYR A 7 4.37 21.73 -60.80
N GLU A 8 5.50 21.85 -60.11
CA GLU A 8 6.38 23.01 -60.15
C GLU A 8 6.98 23.22 -61.57
N GLU A 9 7.47 22.15 -62.20
CA GLU A 9 7.97 22.17 -63.57
C GLU A 9 6.88 22.63 -64.58
N ALA A 10 5.66 22.12 -64.49
CA ALA A 10 4.54 22.50 -65.35
C ALA A 10 4.10 23.95 -65.09
N LEU A 11 4.14 24.40 -63.83
CA LEU A 11 3.84 25.77 -63.43
C LEU A 11 4.87 26.78 -64.01
N GLU A 12 6.15 26.44 -63.91
CA GLU A 12 7.27 27.22 -64.41
C GLU A 12 7.16 27.37 -65.95
N ALA A 13 6.90 26.25 -66.67
CA ALA A 13 6.70 26.26 -68.12
C ALA A 13 5.50 27.11 -68.52
N ALA A 14 4.38 27.01 -67.81
CA ALA A 14 3.20 27.84 -68.08
C ALA A 14 3.46 29.32 -67.80
N ASN A 15 4.14 29.65 -66.70
CA ASN A 15 4.53 31.02 -66.37
C ASN A 15 5.50 31.62 -67.41
N GLY A 16 6.43 30.84 -67.96
CA GLY A 16 7.32 31.27 -69.02
C GLY A 16 6.58 31.63 -70.28
N ILE A 17 5.55 30.90 -70.66
CA ILE A 17 4.67 31.24 -71.83
C ILE A 17 3.83 32.48 -71.54
N VAL A 18 3.32 32.67 -70.33
CA VAL A 18 2.55 33.86 -69.94
C VAL A 18 3.43 35.11 -69.95
N ALA A 19 4.67 34.99 -69.54
CA ALA A 19 5.63 36.11 -69.51
C ALA A 19 6.07 36.55 -70.90
N ASP A 20 6.28 35.61 -71.84
CA ASP A 20 6.60 35.89 -73.24
C ASP A 20 5.98 34.83 -74.14
N ASN A 21 4.93 35.25 -74.85
CA ASN A 21 4.21 34.46 -75.87
C ASN A 21 4.46 34.88 -77.30
N SER A 22 5.37 35.85 -77.57
CA SER A 22 5.58 36.49 -78.88
C SER A 22 5.94 35.52 -80.00
N ASN A 23 6.51 34.34 -79.67
CA ASN A 23 6.90 33.28 -80.58
C ASN A 23 6.18 31.96 -80.35
N LYS A 24 5.02 31.97 -79.63
CA LYS A 24 4.27 30.75 -79.26
C LYS A 24 3.01 30.60 -80.12
N THR A 25 2.73 29.39 -80.53
CA THR A 25 1.47 29.04 -81.21
C THR A 25 0.38 28.78 -80.16
N GLN A 26 -0.89 28.88 -80.56
CA GLN A 26 -2.02 28.56 -79.68
C GLN A 26 -1.96 27.10 -79.20
N ALA A 27 -1.47 26.18 -80.03
CA ALA A 27 -1.29 24.79 -79.67
C ALA A 27 -0.30 24.59 -78.51
N GLU A 28 0.79 25.39 -78.48
CA GLU A 28 1.79 25.33 -77.38
C GLU A 28 1.22 25.91 -76.06
N VAL A 29 0.40 26.99 -76.19
CA VAL A 29 -0.29 27.56 -75.00
C VAL A 29 -1.31 26.56 -74.42
N ASP A 30 -2.09 25.90 -75.26
CA ASP A 30 -3.07 24.91 -74.85
C ASP A 30 -2.38 23.68 -74.26
N ALA A 31 -1.27 23.20 -74.80
CA ALA A 31 -0.51 22.10 -74.32
C ALA A 31 0.06 22.41 -72.90
N ALA A 32 0.60 23.60 -72.65
CA ALA A 32 1.07 24.02 -71.36
C ALA A 32 -0.05 24.10 -70.30
N LYS A 33 -1.21 24.65 -70.69
CA LYS A 33 -2.44 24.69 -69.86
C LYS A 33 -2.87 23.27 -69.45
N ASP A 34 -2.93 22.34 -70.40
CA ASP A 34 -3.38 20.98 -70.18
C ASP A 34 -2.35 20.18 -69.33
N ALA A 35 -1.03 20.42 -69.55
CA ALA A 35 0.03 19.85 -68.72
C ALA A 35 -0.05 20.35 -67.25
N LEU A 36 -0.26 21.65 -67.07
CA LEU A 36 -0.41 22.21 -65.72
C LEU A 36 -1.66 21.67 -65.02
N LYS A 37 -2.77 21.55 -65.75
CA LYS A 37 -4.00 20.94 -65.19
C LYS A 37 -3.79 19.48 -64.79
N ALA A 38 -3.20 18.67 -65.66
CA ALA A 38 -2.90 17.27 -65.37
C ALA A 38 -1.95 17.13 -64.20
N ALA A 39 -0.90 17.97 -64.10
CA ALA A 39 0.04 17.97 -62.99
C ALA A 39 -0.64 18.34 -61.67
N LYS A 40 -1.57 19.30 -61.65
CA LYS A 40 -2.37 19.67 -60.48
C LYS A 40 -3.31 18.53 -60.05
N GLU A 41 -3.96 17.85 -60.97
CA GLU A 41 -4.87 16.74 -60.69
C GLU A 41 -4.09 15.52 -60.16
N ALA A 42 -2.83 15.38 -60.57
CA ALA A 42 -1.93 14.32 -60.07
C ALA A 42 -1.34 14.57 -58.70
N LEU A 43 -1.56 15.77 -58.09
CA LEU A 43 -1.07 16.04 -56.74
C LEU A 43 -1.79 15.15 -55.76
N VAL A 44 -1.02 14.32 -55.06
CA VAL A 44 -1.46 13.52 -53.93
C VAL A 44 -1.19 14.30 -52.67
N LYS A 45 -2.22 14.56 -51.87
CA LYS A 45 -2.03 15.14 -50.53
C LYS A 45 -1.08 14.23 -49.73
N ALA A 46 -0.06 14.81 -49.10
CA ALA A 46 0.71 14.10 -48.11
C ALA A 46 -0.25 13.52 -47.06
N PRO A 47 -0.07 12.27 -46.57
CA PRO A 47 -0.83 11.77 -45.43
C PRO A 47 -0.68 12.81 -44.33
N VAL A 48 -1.77 13.38 -43.88
CA VAL A 48 -1.79 14.15 -42.64
C VAL A 48 -1.54 13.12 -41.58
N ASP A 49 -0.37 13.13 -40.96
CA ASP A 49 -0.10 12.30 -39.78
C ASP A 49 -1.18 12.68 -38.74
N PRO A 50 -2.10 11.80 -38.38
CA PRO A 50 -3.15 12.15 -37.43
C PRO A 50 -2.46 12.67 -36.18
N GLN A 51 -2.70 13.96 -35.88
CA GLN A 51 -2.13 14.54 -34.65
C GLN A 51 -2.60 13.70 -33.47
N LEU A 52 -1.66 13.04 -32.82
CA LEU A 52 -1.94 12.18 -31.67
C LEU A 52 -2.59 12.99 -30.54
N ASP A 53 -3.72 12.52 -30.05
CA ASP A 53 -4.39 13.11 -28.90
C ASP A 53 -3.82 12.48 -27.62
N LYS A 54 -3.00 13.24 -26.92
CA LYS A 54 -2.37 12.82 -25.63
C LYS A 54 -3.11 13.40 -24.42
N SER A 55 -4.21 14.09 -24.60
CA SER A 55 -4.91 14.81 -23.52
C SER A 55 -5.38 13.88 -22.39
N LYS A 56 -5.91 12.72 -22.72
CA LYS A 56 -6.37 11.73 -21.74
C LYS A 56 -5.20 11.15 -20.94
N LEU A 57 -4.07 10.86 -21.61
CA LEU A 57 -2.88 10.35 -20.94
C LEU A 57 -2.27 11.41 -20.03
N GLN A 58 -2.21 12.67 -20.48
CA GLN A 58 -1.76 13.80 -19.66
C GLN A 58 -2.62 13.95 -18.39
N ALA A 59 -3.94 13.92 -18.54
CA ALA A 59 -4.87 14.02 -17.40
C ALA A 59 -4.67 12.86 -16.41
N ALA A 60 -4.43 11.64 -16.87
CA ALA A 60 -4.15 10.49 -16.01
C ALA A 60 -2.82 10.65 -15.26
N VAL A 61 -1.76 11.16 -15.95
CA VAL A 61 -0.45 11.45 -15.33
C VAL A 61 -0.60 12.52 -14.26
N ASP A 62 -1.34 13.60 -14.52
CA ASP A 62 -1.55 14.68 -13.55
C ASP A 62 -2.33 14.17 -12.33
N ALA A 63 -3.34 13.32 -12.54
CA ALA A 63 -4.10 12.69 -11.46
C ALA A 63 -3.25 11.73 -10.60
N ALA A 64 -2.35 10.97 -11.21
CA ALA A 64 -1.42 10.09 -10.51
C ALA A 64 -0.40 10.87 -9.69
N LYS A 65 0.19 11.93 -10.27
CA LYS A 65 1.16 12.82 -9.59
C LYS A 65 0.57 13.60 -8.42
N ALA A 66 -0.74 13.82 -8.42
CA ALA A 66 -1.43 14.48 -7.30
C ALA A 66 -1.62 13.57 -6.07
N LYS A 67 -1.26 12.28 -6.15
CA LYS A 67 -1.39 11.35 -5.02
C LYS A 67 -0.23 11.49 -4.06
N ASP A 68 -0.54 11.57 -2.75
CA ASP A 68 0.47 11.58 -1.70
C ASP A 68 0.90 10.15 -1.37
N GLU A 69 2.18 9.84 -1.56
CA GLU A 69 2.79 8.55 -1.23
C GLU A 69 2.47 8.09 0.21
N ASN A 70 2.45 9.03 1.16
CA ASN A 70 2.24 8.71 2.57
C ASN A 70 0.78 8.34 2.90
N ALA A 71 -0.17 8.65 2.03
CA ALA A 71 -1.58 8.33 2.21
C ALA A 71 -1.89 6.87 1.83
N TYR A 72 -1.04 6.23 1.03
CA TYR A 72 -1.30 4.90 0.48
C TYR A 72 -0.27 3.87 0.94
N THR A 73 -0.63 2.59 0.84
CA THR A 73 0.33 1.51 1.11
C THR A 73 1.46 1.55 0.08
N THR A 74 2.69 1.35 0.55
CA THR A 74 3.90 1.38 -0.29
C THR A 74 3.79 0.44 -1.49
N ALA A 75 3.17 -0.73 -1.31
CA ALA A 75 3.01 -1.70 -2.40
C ALA A 75 2.08 -1.19 -3.50
N SER A 76 0.92 -0.60 -3.16
CA SER A 76 -0.02 -0.06 -4.16
C SER A 76 0.51 1.19 -4.84
N TYR A 77 1.18 2.06 -4.08
CA TYR A 77 1.79 3.27 -4.62
C TYR A 77 2.91 2.95 -5.61
N ASN A 78 3.85 2.07 -5.25
CA ASN A 78 4.93 1.64 -6.15
C ASN A 78 4.41 0.94 -7.42
N ALA A 79 3.28 0.22 -7.32
CA ALA A 79 2.65 -0.36 -8.51
C ALA A 79 2.13 0.72 -9.46
N MET A 80 1.49 1.76 -8.94
CA MET A 80 1.05 2.92 -9.72
C MET A 80 2.23 3.68 -10.31
N GLU A 81 3.31 3.92 -9.54
CA GLU A 81 4.51 4.64 -10.03
C GLU A 81 5.16 3.98 -11.25
N LYS A 82 5.18 2.65 -11.30
CA LYS A 82 5.70 1.93 -12.49
C LYS A 82 4.88 2.25 -13.73
N VAL A 83 3.54 2.25 -13.62
CA VAL A 83 2.66 2.58 -14.74
C VAL A 83 2.78 4.06 -15.09
N LEU A 84 2.95 4.94 -14.10
CA LEU A 84 3.18 6.37 -14.29
C LEU A 84 4.46 6.64 -15.10
N ALA A 85 5.57 6.00 -14.76
CA ALA A 85 6.83 6.14 -15.49
C ALA A 85 6.69 5.75 -16.98
N GLU A 86 6.00 4.63 -17.27
CA GLU A 86 5.71 4.21 -18.63
C GLU A 86 4.78 5.19 -19.36
N ALA A 87 3.81 5.77 -18.65
CA ALA A 87 2.90 6.79 -19.18
C ALA A 87 3.64 8.08 -19.56
N GLU A 88 4.57 8.54 -18.75
CA GLU A 88 5.41 9.71 -19.02
C GLU A 88 6.34 9.51 -20.22
N GLU A 89 6.90 8.31 -20.36
CA GLU A 89 7.68 7.95 -21.54
C GLU A 89 6.82 8.00 -22.80
N LEU A 90 5.59 7.48 -22.74
CA LEU A 90 4.67 7.46 -23.87
C LEU A 90 4.14 8.86 -24.22
N LEU A 91 3.96 9.75 -23.22
CA LEU A 91 3.67 11.17 -23.45
C LEU A 91 4.75 11.85 -24.30
N THR A 92 6.02 11.51 -24.04
CA THR A 92 7.16 12.10 -24.75
C THR A 92 7.36 11.47 -26.12
N ASN A 93 7.40 10.13 -26.19
CA ASN A 93 7.87 9.37 -27.34
C ASN A 93 6.78 8.60 -28.08
N GLY A 94 5.53 8.59 -27.59
CA GLY A 94 4.44 7.81 -28.15
C GLY A 94 4.05 8.26 -29.55
N LYS A 95 3.92 7.28 -30.47
CA LYS A 95 3.59 7.47 -31.91
C LYS A 95 2.35 6.71 -32.33
N ASP A 96 1.72 5.96 -31.42
CA ASP A 96 0.53 5.16 -31.66
C ASP A 96 -0.60 5.58 -30.71
N GLN A 97 -1.74 6.01 -31.30
CA GLN A 97 -2.90 6.47 -30.54
C GLN A 97 -3.51 5.35 -29.67
N ALA A 98 -3.57 4.13 -30.18
CA ALA A 98 -4.13 3.02 -29.42
C ALA A 98 -3.29 2.71 -28.17
N ALA A 99 -1.96 2.77 -28.27
CA ALA A 99 -1.05 2.60 -27.16
C ALA A 99 -1.19 3.73 -26.12
N ILE A 100 -1.37 4.98 -26.58
CA ILE A 100 -1.59 6.15 -25.72
C ILE A 100 -2.91 6.01 -24.94
N ASP A 101 -4.00 5.64 -25.62
CA ASP A 101 -5.31 5.47 -24.99
C ASP A 101 -5.31 4.28 -24.00
N ALA A 102 -4.67 3.16 -24.34
CA ALA A 102 -4.51 2.01 -23.47
C ALA A 102 -3.73 2.39 -22.20
N LYS A 103 -2.60 3.10 -22.33
CA LYS A 103 -1.79 3.51 -21.18
C LYS A 103 -2.52 4.50 -20.28
N ALA A 104 -3.34 5.40 -20.85
CA ALA A 104 -4.20 6.29 -20.07
C ALA A 104 -5.19 5.49 -19.18
N LYS A 105 -5.76 4.42 -19.76
CA LYS A 105 -6.64 3.52 -19.01
C LYS A 105 -5.88 2.76 -17.92
N ASP A 106 -4.74 2.15 -18.26
CA ASP A 106 -3.92 1.40 -17.29
C ASP A 106 -3.52 2.26 -16.09
N LEU A 107 -3.15 3.53 -16.33
CA LEU A 107 -2.78 4.44 -15.24
C LEU A 107 -3.99 4.83 -14.39
N ASN A 108 -5.15 5.08 -14.99
CA ASN A 108 -6.37 5.32 -14.23
C ASN A 108 -6.77 4.09 -13.39
N ASP A 109 -6.64 2.89 -13.93
CA ASP A 109 -6.89 1.64 -13.20
C ASP A 109 -5.90 1.48 -12.04
N ALA A 110 -4.62 1.80 -12.24
CA ALA A 110 -3.61 1.78 -11.18
C ALA A 110 -3.88 2.82 -10.08
N VAL A 111 -4.35 4.02 -10.43
CA VAL A 111 -4.79 5.03 -9.46
C VAL A 111 -6.02 4.57 -8.68
N ALA A 112 -6.98 3.91 -9.33
CA ALA A 112 -8.17 3.35 -8.68
C ALA A 112 -7.84 2.16 -7.77
N ALA A 113 -6.74 1.45 -8.03
CA ALA A 113 -6.25 0.33 -7.22
C ALA A 113 -5.39 0.76 -6.01
N LEU A 114 -5.20 2.05 -5.77
CA LEU A 114 -4.48 2.54 -4.60
C LEU A 114 -5.22 2.14 -3.31
N VAL A 115 -4.48 1.57 -2.37
CA VAL A 115 -4.98 1.16 -1.05
C VAL A 115 -4.54 2.18 -0.01
N GLU A 116 -5.48 2.81 0.67
CA GLU A 116 -5.18 3.76 1.73
C GLU A 116 -4.45 3.06 2.90
N ARG A 117 -3.46 3.76 3.46
CA ARG A 117 -2.74 3.31 4.64
C ARG A 117 -3.62 3.42 5.88
N GLY A 118 -3.63 2.40 6.72
CA GLY A 118 -4.43 2.38 7.93
C GLY A 118 -4.02 3.45 8.95
N ASN A 119 -5.00 4.12 9.55
CA ASN A 119 -4.77 5.05 10.67
C ASN A 119 -4.53 4.25 11.95
N THR A 120 -3.41 4.51 12.63
CA THR A 120 -3.00 3.80 13.84
C THR A 120 -3.30 4.54 15.13
N ASP A 121 -3.96 5.69 15.12
CA ASP A 121 -4.11 6.53 16.31
C ASP A 121 -4.96 5.87 17.40
N ALA A 122 -6.04 5.18 17.03
CA ALA A 122 -6.85 4.42 17.98
C ALA A 122 -6.07 3.24 18.60
N LEU A 123 -5.23 2.56 17.80
CA LEU A 123 -4.38 1.49 18.28
C LEU A 123 -3.28 2.01 19.22
N LYS A 124 -2.67 3.16 18.92
CA LYS A 124 -1.69 3.85 19.80
C LYS A 124 -2.31 4.20 21.13
N ALA A 125 -3.54 4.75 21.11
CA ALA A 125 -4.25 5.11 22.34
C ALA A 125 -4.54 3.88 23.22
N LEU A 126 -5.00 2.79 22.61
CA LEU A 126 -5.26 1.53 23.31
C LEU A 126 -3.99 0.93 23.94
N ILE A 127 -2.88 0.92 23.20
CA ILE A 127 -1.58 0.46 23.73
C ILE A 127 -1.16 1.30 24.93
N ALA A 128 -1.32 2.62 24.86
CA ALA A 128 -0.98 3.52 25.95
C ALA A 128 -1.86 3.28 27.18
N GLU A 129 -3.17 3.07 27.01
CA GLU A 129 -4.13 2.75 28.06
C GLU A 129 -3.72 1.45 28.79
N TYR A 130 -3.53 0.36 28.06
CA TYR A 130 -3.19 -0.93 28.65
C TYR A 130 -1.82 -0.94 29.34
N LYS A 131 -0.84 -0.20 28.82
CA LYS A 131 0.45 -0.02 29.51
C LYS A 131 0.32 0.79 30.80
N ALA A 132 -0.59 1.74 30.85
CA ALA A 132 -0.82 2.56 32.04
C ALA A 132 -1.50 1.80 33.19
N GLU A 133 -2.16 0.67 32.91
CA GLU A 133 -2.74 -0.21 33.94
C GLU A 133 -1.66 -0.83 34.85
N GLY A 134 -0.41 -0.92 34.41
CA GLY A 134 0.69 -1.44 35.21
C GLY A 134 0.56 -2.91 35.59
N LEU A 135 -0.08 -3.72 34.74
CA LEU A 135 -0.28 -5.15 34.93
C LEU A 135 1.07 -5.88 35.17
N LYS A 136 1.05 -6.88 36.05
CA LYS A 136 2.24 -7.65 36.40
C LYS A 136 2.03 -9.11 36.04
N GLU A 137 3.04 -9.70 35.41
CA GLU A 137 3.06 -11.10 35.02
C GLU A 137 2.68 -12.06 36.19
N ALA A 138 3.18 -11.77 37.38
CA ALA A 138 2.94 -12.60 38.57
C ALA A 138 1.47 -12.67 39.00
N ASP A 139 0.61 -11.77 38.52
CA ASP A 139 -0.81 -11.72 38.87
C ASP A 139 -1.69 -12.54 37.91
N TYR A 140 -1.11 -13.09 36.83
CA TYR A 140 -1.82 -13.82 35.79
C TYR A 140 -1.24 -15.19 35.50
N THR A 141 -2.06 -16.06 34.88
CA THR A 141 -1.54 -17.37 34.43
C THR A 141 -0.57 -17.18 33.28
N THR A 142 0.47 -18.02 33.24
CA THR A 142 1.55 -17.93 32.23
C THR A 142 1.02 -17.84 30.78
N ASP A 143 0.02 -18.68 30.47
CA ASP A 143 -0.53 -18.74 29.10
C ASP A 143 -1.29 -17.45 28.72
N SER A 144 -2.16 -16.95 29.64
CA SER A 144 -2.91 -15.72 29.38
C SER A 144 -2.01 -14.48 29.32
N TRP A 145 -1.00 -14.42 30.19
CA TRP A 145 -0.01 -13.34 30.16
C TRP A 145 0.80 -13.34 28.87
N LYS A 146 1.27 -14.53 28.45
CA LYS A 146 1.99 -14.67 27.19
C LYS A 146 1.15 -14.25 25.99
N ALA A 147 -0.10 -14.68 25.92
CA ALA A 147 -1.01 -14.28 24.84
C ALA A 147 -1.20 -12.75 24.78
N TYR A 148 -1.37 -12.11 25.94
CA TYR A 148 -1.49 -10.65 26.03
C TYR A 148 -0.20 -9.94 25.58
N THR A 149 0.97 -10.37 26.05
CA THR A 149 2.24 -9.73 25.70
C THR A 149 2.61 -9.94 24.24
N ASP A 150 2.28 -11.09 23.65
CA ASP A 150 2.45 -11.35 22.23
C ASP A 150 1.55 -10.43 21.39
N ALA A 151 0.28 -10.27 21.77
CA ALA A 151 -0.65 -9.37 21.10
C ALA A 151 -0.24 -7.89 21.22
N LEU A 152 0.25 -7.48 22.40
CA LEU A 152 0.77 -6.13 22.63
C LEU A 152 1.99 -5.86 21.75
N THR A 153 2.93 -6.79 21.66
CA THR A 153 4.11 -6.69 20.80
C THR A 153 3.72 -6.60 19.31
N ALA A 154 2.74 -7.39 18.89
CA ALA A 154 2.22 -7.34 17.51
C ALA A 154 1.57 -5.99 17.21
N ALA A 155 0.77 -5.46 18.14
CA ALA A 155 0.14 -4.15 18.00
C ALA A 155 1.17 -3.01 17.92
N GLU A 156 2.21 -3.04 18.75
CA GLU A 156 3.32 -2.08 18.69
C GLU A 156 4.07 -2.13 17.36
N LYS A 157 4.26 -3.31 16.79
CA LYS A 157 4.89 -3.47 15.48
C LYS A 157 4.04 -2.83 14.39
N VAL A 158 2.71 -2.99 14.42
CA VAL A 158 1.78 -2.33 13.48
C VAL A 158 1.87 -0.81 13.58
N VAL A 159 1.92 -0.27 14.81
CA VAL A 159 2.08 1.18 15.04
C VAL A 159 3.42 1.68 14.54
N LYS A 160 4.48 0.90 14.69
CA LYS A 160 5.84 1.27 14.26
C LYS A 160 5.99 1.28 12.75
N ASP A 161 5.35 0.34 12.06
CA ASP A 161 5.41 0.22 10.60
C ASP A 161 4.06 -0.28 10.06
N ASN A 162 3.26 0.67 9.56
CA ASN A 162 2.01 0.42 8.86
C ASN A 162 2.10 0.68 7.35
N SER A 163 3.31 0.79 6.82
CA SER A 163 3.55 1.22 5.43
C SER A 163 2.85 0.37 4.37
N ASN A 164 2.56 -0.90 4.69
CA ASN A 164 1.84 -1.84 3.81
C ASN A 164 0.55 -2.40 4.42
N LEU A 165 -0.01 -1.72 5.43
CA LEU A 165 -1.21 -2.14 6.13
C LEU A 165 -2.37 -1.19 5.83
N ASP A 166 -3.50 -1.75 5.43
CA ASP A 166 -4.77 -1.04 5.31
C ASP A 166 -5.48 -0.90 6.67
N GLN A 167 -6.62 -0.22 6.69
CA GLN A 167 -7.39 -0.03 7.93
C GLN A 167 -7.86 -1.37 8.53
N ALA A 168 -8.24 -2.34 7.70
CA ALA A 168 -8.69 -3.64 8.18
C ALA A 168 -7.59 -4.40 8.95
N ALA A 169 -6.34 -4.32 8.49
CA ALA A 169 -5.19 -4.91 9.18
C ALA A 169 -4.89 -4.21 10.53
N VAL A 170 -5.00 -2.88 10.58
CA VAL A 170 -4.85 -2.12 11.83
C VAL A 170 -5.97 -2.45 12.83
N ASP A 171 -7.22 -2.52 12.36
CA ASP A 171 -8.38 -2.87 13.20
C ASP A 171 -8.29 -4.31 13.72
N ALA A 172 -7.78 -5.25 12.92
CA ALA A 172 -7.54 -6.62 13.35
C ALA A 172 -6.48 -6.69 14.46
N ALA A 173 -5.40 -5.92 14.37
CA ALA A 173 -4.38 -5.85 15.42
C ALA A 173 -4.93 -5.23 16.72
N LYS A 174 -5.76 -4.19 16.60
CA LYS A 174 -6.46 -3.57 17.72
C LYS A 174 -7.36 -4.59 18.42
N LYS A 175 -8.21 -5.27 17.64
CA LYS A 175 -9.11 -6.30 18.18
C LYS A 175 -8.37 -7.45 18.85
N ALA A 176 -7.28 -7.93 18.25
CA ALA A 176 -6.47 -9.01 18.85
C ALA A 176 -5.89 -8.60 20.21
N LEU A 177 -5.46 -7.35 20.37
CA LEU A 177 -4.99 -6.81 21.64
C LEU A 177 -6.13 -6.70 22.67
N GLU A 178 -7.31 -6.23 22.28
CA GLU A 178 -8.51 -6.15 23.14
C GLU A 178 -8.95 -7.53 23.61
N ASP A 179 -9.01 -8.50 22.68
CA ASP A 179 -9.39 -9.88 22.99
C ASP A 179 -8.39 -10.53 23.97
N ALA A 180 -7.09 -10.35 23.73
CA ALA A 180 -6.04 -10.90 24.60
C ALA A 180 -6.03 -10.26 26.00
N HIS A 181 -6.26 -8.95 26.09
CA HIS A 181 -6.41 -8.26 27.38
C HIS A 181 -7.64 -8.76 28.15
N THR A 182 -8.76 -8.92 27.49
CA THR A 182 -10.02 -9.44 28.09
C THR A 182 -9.86 -10.90 28.54
N ALA A 183 -9.04 -11.68 27.84
CA ALA A 183 -8.76 -13.08 28.15
C ALA A 183 -7.73 -13.29 29.26
N LEU A 184 -7.23 -12.22 29.89
CA LEU A 184 -6.29 -12.35 31.01
C LEU A 184 -6.95 -13.08 32.20
N VAL A 185 -6.33 -14.15 32.67
CA VAL A 185 -6.76 -14.98 33.79
C VAL A 185 -5.86 -14.75 34.97
N LYS A 186 -6.42 -14.18 36.05
CA LYS A 186 -5.66 -13.98 37.29
C LYS A 186 -5.26 -15.31 37.93
N VAL A 187 -4.05 -15.36 38.46
CA VAL A 187 -3.64 -16.48 39.36
C VAL A 187 -4.42 -16.37 40.65
N GLU A 188 -5.03 -17.46 41.08
CA GLU A 188 -5.71 -17.51 42.36
C GLU A 188 -4.69 -17.35 43.52
N GLN A 189 -4.81 -16.27 44.26
CA GLN A 189 -3.97 -16.02 45.44
C GLN A 189 -4.40 -16.92 46.57
N ILE A 190 -3.72 -18.03 46.73
CA ILE A 190 -3.98 -18.93 47.85
C ILE A 190 -3.48 -18.29 49.15
N ASN A 191 -4.39 -17.95 50.06
CA ASN A 191 -4.03 -17.42 51.35
C ASN A 191 -3.52 -18.56 52.26
N LYS A 192 -2.22 -18.56 52.50
CA LYS A 192 -1.54 -19.56 53.36
C LYS A 192 -1.31 -19.06 54.79
N GLU A 193 -1.84 -17.89 55.20
CA GLU A 193 -1.54 -17.31 56.51
C GLU A 193 -2.06 -18.18 57.66
N ALA A 194 -3.27 -18.71 57.55
CA ALA A 194 -3.82 -19.59 58.59
C ALA A 194 -3.02 -20.89 58.72
N LEU A 195 -2.56 -21.45 57.60
CA LEU A 195 -1.70 -22.64 57.63
C LEU A 195 -0.33 -22.32 58.23
N LYS A 196 0.26 -21.17 57.92
CA LYS A 196 1.51 -20.72 58.53
C LYS A 196 1.37 -20.54 60.03
N ALA A 197 0.31 -19.89 60.52
CA ALA A 197 0.03 -19.73 61.92
C ALA A 197 -0.13 -21.09 62.69
N ALA A 198 -0.83 -22.06 62.04
CA ALA A 198 -0.99 -23.39 62.59
C ALA A 198 0.37 -24.18 62.71
N ILE A 199 1.21 -24.02 61.63
CA ILE A 199 2.57 -24.60 61.64
C ILE A 199 3.43 -23.99 62.75
N ASP A 200 3.38 -22.66 62.91
CA ASP A 200 4.17 -21.99 63.98
C ASP A 200 3.70 -22.38 65.34
N ALA A 201 2.39 -22.51 65.55
CA ALA A 201 1.84 -23.04 66.85
C ALA A 201 2.25 -24.49 67.12
N ALA A 202 2.21 -25.33 66.06
CA ALA A 202 2.66 -26.77 66.27
C ALA A 202 4.16 -26.89 66.54
N LYS A 203 4.97 -25.99 65.95
CA LYS A 203 6.43 -25.95 66.26
C LYS A 203 6.73 -25.50 67.67
N ALA A 204 5.91 -24.65 68.24
CA ALA A 204 6.06 -24.16 69.64
C ALA A 204 5.60 -25.16 70.69
N ALA A 205 4.98 -26.26 70.28
CA ALA A 205 4.52 -27.30 71.24
C ALA A 205 5.70 -27.96 71.98
N ASP A 206 5.65 -27.94 73.28
CA ASP A 206 6.67 -28.61 74.14
C ASP A 206 6.39 -30.12 74.23
N ALA A 207 7.32 -30.93 73.74
CA ALA A 207 7.21 -32.40 73.73
C ALA A 207 6.94 -33.03 75.13
N ASN A 208 7.41 -32.38 76.19
CA ASN A 208 7.27 -32.88 77.55
C ASN A 208 5.84 -32.81 78.14
N LEU A 209 4.98 -32.03 77.46
CA LEU A 209 3.57 -31.88 77.87
C LEU A 209 2.62 -32.90 77.23
N TYR A 210 3.12 -33.71 76.30
CA TYR A 210 2.31 -34.65 75.52
C TYR A 210 2.85 -36.09 75.61
N THR A 211 1.99 -37.04 75.29
CA THR A 211 2.45 -38.42 75.14
C THR A 211 3.33 -38.55 73.89
N THR A 212 4.31 -39.51 73.97
CA THR A 212 5.24 -39.75 72.87
C THR A 212 4.51 -40.00 71.52
N ASP A 213 3.44 -40.78 71.56
CA ASP A 213 2.69 -41.16 70.36
C ASP A 213 1.91 -39.97 69.78
N SER A 214 1.24 -39.15 70.60
CA SER A 214 0.50 -37.98 70.14
C SER A 214 1.42 -36.90 69.57
N TYR A 215 2.58 -36.66 70.21
CA TYR A 215 3.58 -35.74 69.74
C TYR A 215 4.17 -36.16 68.37
N LYS A 216 4.47 -37.47 68.23
CA LYS A 216 4.97 -38.06 66.99
C LYS A 216 3.96 -37.94 65.88
N ALA A 217 2.67 -38.22 66.13
CA ALA A 217 1.58 -38.03 65.14
C ALA A 217 1.48 -36.56 64.66
N MET A 218 1.52 -35.61 65.62
CA MET A 218 1.52 -34.18 65.32
C MET A 218 2.70 -33.77 64.42
N LYS A 219 3.93 -34.28 64.72
CA LYS A 219 5.13 -34.00 63.89
C LYS A 219 4.99 -34.52 62.46
N THR A 220 4.30 -35.61 62.23
CA THR A 220 4.03 -36.14 60.90
C THR A 220 3.15 -35.18 60.13
N VAL A 221 2.02 -34.74 60.72
CA VAL A 221 1.09 -33.78 60.12
C VAL A 221 1.79 -32.43 59.90
N LEU A 222 2.63 -31.97 60.83
CA LEU A 222 3.43 -30.75 60.67
C LEU A 222 4.35 -30.83 59.45
N SER A 223 5.05 -31.95 59.26
CA SER A 223 5.92 -32.17 58.10
C SER A 223 5.13 -32.08 56.75
N ASP A 224 3.92 -32.64 56.74
CA ASP A 224 3.08 -32.57 55.54
C ASP A 224 2.53 -31.16 55.31
N ALA A 225 2.13 -30.45 56.38
CA ALA A 225 1.71 -29.04 56.30
C ALA A 225 2.82 -28.11 55.77
N GLU A 226 4.07 -28.34 56.21
CA GLU A 226 5.24 -27.59 55.71
C GLU A 226 5.51 -27.82 54.24
N LYS A 227 5.20 -28.99 53.68
CA LYS A 227 5.32 -29.27 52.24
C LYS A 227 4.29 -28.47 51.43
N VAL A 228 3.05 -28.31 51.92
CA VAL A 228 2.00 -27.52 51.30
C VAL A 228 2.32 -26.02 51.34
N LEU A 229 3.07 -25.56 52.33
CA LEU A 229 3.44 -24.15 52.47
C LEU A 229 4.50 -23.72 51.44
N LYS A 230 5.35 -24.65 51.00
CA LYS A 230 6.37 -24.42 49.98
C LYS A 230 5.78 -24.24 48.62
#